data_d6191f31b179115d7d8954a39f44e26b
#
_entry.id   d6191f31b179115d7d8954a39f44e26b
#
_cell.length_a   1.000
_cell.length_b   1.000
_cell.length_c   1.000
_cell.angle_alpha   90.00
_cell.angle_beta   90.00
_cell.angle_gamma   90.00
#
_symmetry.space_group_name_H-M   'P 1'
#
loop_
_entity.id
_entity.type
_entity.pdbx_description
1 polymer ?
#
loop_
_entity_poly.entity_id
_entity_poly.type
_entity_poly.pdbx_seq_one_letter_code
_entity_poly.pdbx_strand_id
1 'polypeptide(L)'
;GKREDRDNFDIHWLDSDMMNLIGTGAGIYDVNFAGDIKTNLAVYGRNFNDIETMDNVEYNNMTGADNTYIQNYTFSLNNRLGKLQWMLNGLYSQDNNKRINDGLASDKAASQGFNTMLAWHGDSFYGLRPGSTKTALLYGRALGAEVRGPGSDGYLISPAWTIKFATYGMTALTDSLSIAPLIVAQSSNSRYIDADHYNWVTLNARVIQQINQNFALQYESSYQYMDIDPKGFNGNRPASGSYYKLTFAPTFKLQNVTDFFERPEIRFFATWMRWDNALDGYSSTDTFGSAGYHSAGTLFFGAQLETWF
;
A
#
# COMPACT_ATOMS: atom_id res chain seq x y z
N GLY A 1 8.53 -4.89 -2.65
CA GLY A 1 7.35 -4.34 -3.28
C GLY A 1 7.55 -2.88 -3.60
N LYS A 2 6.91 -2.42 -4.64
CA LYS A 2 6.90 -0.99 -4.96
C LYS A 2 6.32 -0.21 -3.80
N ARG A 3 6.93 0.91 -3.48
CA ARG A 3 6.37 1.89 -2.57
C ARG A 3 5.63 2.93 -3.39
N GLU A 4 4.39 3.18 -3.05
CA GLU A 4 3.54 4.13 -3.78
C GLU A 4 4.02 5.55 -3.65
N ASP A 5 4.47 5.95 -2.46
CA ASP A 5 4.98 7.29 -2.27
C ASP A 5 6.36 7.51 -2.90
N ARG A 6 7.16 6.46 -3.14
CA ARG A 6 8.37 6.56 -3.93
C ARG A 6 8.07 6.87 -5.40
N ASP A 7 7.08 6.17 -5.96
CA ASP A 7 6.65 6.34 -7.35
C ASP A 7 5.61 7.47 -7.51
N ASN A 8 5.17 8.08 -6.40
CA ASN A 8 4.23 9.19 -6.39
C ASN A 8 4.98 10.52 -6.39
N PHE A 9 4.99 11.20 -7.54
CA PHE A 9 5.63 12.51 -7.72
C PHE A 9 4.80 13.67 -7.19
N ASP A 10 3.59 13.42 -6.76
CA ASP A 10 2.68 14.35 -6.11
C ASP A 10 2.59 14.05 -4.61
N ILE A 11 1.45 14.30 -4.02
CA ILE A 11 1.15 14.16 -2.59
C ILE A 11 0.80 12.70 -2.28
N HIS A 12 1.33 12.18 -1.16
CA HIS A 12 1.05 10.82 -0.72
C HIS A 12 -0.41 10.64 -0.25
N TRP A 13 -0.99 9.50 -0.59
CA TRP A 13 -2.33 9.11 -0.17
C TRP A 13 -2.32 8.49 1.23
N LEU A 14 -2.97 9.16 2.20
CA LEU A 14 -2.94 8.75 3.60
C LEU A 14 -3.58 7.37 3.86
N ASP A 15 -4.66 7.03 3.16
CA ASP A 15 -5.37 5.74 3.34
C ASP A 15 -4.79 4.58 2.53
N SER A 16 -3.88 4.82 1.61
CA SER A 16 -3.36 3.80 0.70
C SER A 16 -2.61 2.66 1.40
N ASP A 17 -2.15 2.89 2.63
CA ASP A 17 -1.34 1.93 3.39
C ASP A 17 -2.13 0.99 4.28
N MET A 18 -3.46 1.12 4.33
CA MET A 18 -4.32 0.20 5.04
C MET A 18 -4.67 -1.02 4.17
N MET A 19 -5.32 -2.03 4.76
CA MET A 19 -5.75 -3.21 4.02
C MET A 19 -6.83 -2.88 3.00
N ASN A 20 -6.66 -3.36 1.78
CA ASN A 20 -7.61 -3.23 0.68
C ASN A 20 -7.91 -4.61 0.09
N LEU A 21 -9.16 -5.07 0.16
CA LEU A 21 -9.61 -6.31 -0.44
C LEU A 21 -10.16 -6.03 -1.83
N ILE A 22 -9.59 -6.68 -2.84
CA ILE A 22 -10.02 -6.56 -4.23
C ILE A 22 -10.37 -7.95 -4.76
N GLY A 23 -11.54 -8.08 -5.36
CA GLY A 23 -12.02 -9.32 -5.95
C GLY A 23 -13.50 -9.26 -6.27
N THR A 24 -14.01 -10.30 -6.92
CA THR A 24 -15.44 -10.51 -7.15
C THR A 24 -15.96 -11.48 -6.09
N GLY A 25 -17.04 -11.13 -5.42
CA GLY A 25 -17.52 -11.96 -4.32
C GLY A 25 -18.89 -11.56 -3.81
N ALA A 26 -19.27 -12.20 -2.74
CA ALA A 26 -20.51 -11.93 -2.02
C ALA A 26 -20.26 -11.91 -0.51
N GLY A 27 -21.10 -11.18 0.21
CA GLY A 27 -20.99 -11.11 1.66
C GLY A 27 -22.26 -10.58 2.31
N ILE A 28 -22.28 -10.71 3.62
CA ILE A 28 -23.29 -10.11 4.49
C ILE A 28 -22.61 -9.07 5.37
N TYR A 29 -23.24 -7.93 5.51
CA TYR A 29 -22.65 -6.76 6.14
C TYR A 29 -23.50 -6.24 7.29
N ASP A 30 -22.87 -5.59 8.25
CA ASP A 30 -23.48 -4.94 9.41
C ASP A 30 -24.38 -5.86 10.25
N VAL A 31 -24.04 -7.15 10.34
CA VAL A 31 -24.79 -8.11 11.17
C VAL A 31 -24.33 -8.01 12.61
N ASN A 32 -25.25 -7.86 13.50
CA ASN A 32 -24.99 -7.87 14.96
C ASN A 32 -25.11 -9.31 15.49
N PHE A 33 -24.00 -10.06 15.52
CA PHE A 33 -23.98 -11.40 16.12
C PHE A 33 -23.87 -11.38 17.64
N ALA A 34 -23.25 -10.36 18.21
CA ALA A 34 -23.06 -10.24 19.65
C ALA A 34 -22.99 -8.76 20.06
N GLY A 35 -24.00 -8.30 20.79
CA GLY A 35 -24.06 -6.94 21.33
C GLY A 35 -23.87 -5.85 20.28
N ASP A 36 -22.98 -4.93 20.54
CA ASP A 36 -22.67 -3.79 19.65
C ASP A 36 -21.61 -4.09 18.58
N ILE A 37 -21.21 -5.35 18.43
CA ILE A 37 -20.21 -5.76 17.42
C ILE A 37 -20.89 -5.88 16.07
N LYS A 38 -20.51 -5.01 15.16
CA LYS A 38 -20.89 -5.11 13.74
C LYS A 38 -19.92 -6.04 13.03
N THR A 39 -20.47 -7.09 12.41
CA THR A 39 -19.70 -8.13 11.71
C THR A 39 -20.03 -8.13 10.23
N ASN A 40 -19.01 -8.14 9.40
CA ASN A 40 -19.12 -8.39 7.96
C ASN A 40 -18.44 -9.71 7.66
N LEU A 41 -19.13 -10.58 6.92
CA LEU A 41 -18.61 -11.84 6.41
C LEU A 41 -18.65 -11.79 4.90
N ALA A 42 -17.54 -12.11 4.25
CA ALA A 42 -17.48 -12.11 2.80
C ALA A 42 -16.55 -13.20 2.24
N VAL A 43 -16.84 -13.61 1.04
CA VAL A 43 -15.99 -14.48 0.23
C VAL A 43 -15.69 -13.76 -1.07
N TYR A 44 -14.42 -13.66 -1.40
CA TYR A 44 -13.93 -13.05 -2.63
C TYR A 44 -13.14 -14.08 -3.43
N GLY A 45 -13.40 -14.13 -4.73
CA GLY A 45 -12.56 -14.82 -5.71
C GLY A 45 -11.73 -13.81 -6.49
N ARG A 46 -10.48 -14.12 -6.71
CA ARG A 46 -9.56 -13.32 -7.51
C ARG A 46 -8.66 -14.24 -8.32
N ASN A 47 -8.41 -13.84 -9.55
CA ASN A 47 -7.39 -14.45 -10.38
C ASN A 47 -6.05 -13.75 -10.12
N PHE A 48 -4.97 -14.48 -9.89
CA PHE A 48 -3.63 -13.88 -9.76
C PHE A 48 -3.15 -13.16 -11.01
N ASN A 49 -3.77 -13.43 -12.17
CA ASN A 49 -3.45 -12.78 -13.44
C ASN A 49 -4.02 -11.36 -13.56
N ASP A 50 -4.91 -10.93 -12.67
CA ASP A 50 -5.54 -9.60 -12.75
C ASP A 50 -4.58 -8.46 -12.40
N ILE A 51 -3.36 -8.77 -11.97
CA ILE A 51 -2.37 -7.79 -11.56
C ILE A 51 -1.09 -8.01 -12.34
N GLU A 52 -0.93 -7.25 -13.41
CA GLU A 52 0.34 -6.99 -14.11
C GLU A 52 1.10 -8.21 -14.68
N THR A 53 0.54 -9.39 -14.71
CA THR A 53 1.22 -10.54 -15.31
C THR A 53 0.40 -11.12 -16.45
N MET A 54 0.38 -10.43 -17.55
CA MET A 54 0.14 -11.02 -18.88
C MET A 54 1.00 -12.27 -19.12
N ASP A 55 2.14 -12.34 -18.47
CA ASP A 55 3.14 -13.40 -18.59
C ASP A 55 2.59 -14.80 -18.38
N ASN A 56 1.71 -15.02 -17.42
CA ASN A 56 1.12 -16.34 -17.20
C ASN A 56 0.13 -16.76 -18.31
N VAL A 57 -0.58 -15.82 -18.91
CA VAL A 57 -1.52 -16.12 -20.01
C VAL A 57 -0.75 -16.34 -21.31
N GLU A 58 0.23 -15.54 -21.61
CA GLU A 58 1.08 -15.69 -22.80
C GLU A 58 1.92 -16.97 -22.72
N TYR A 59 2.50 -17.27 -21.56
CA TYR A 59 3.30 -18.46 -21.35
C TYR A 59 2.46 -19.74 -21.49
N ASN A 60 1.27 -19.79 -20.91
CA ASN A 60 0.36 -20.90 -21.06
C ASN A 60 -0.12 -21.09 -22.50
N ASN A 61 -0.34 -20.00 -23.23
CA ASN A 61 -0.67 -20.06 -24.66
C ASN A 61 0.50 -20.56 -25.51
N MET A 62 1.74 -20.23 -25.18
CA MET A 62 2.93 -20.68 -25.90
C MET A 62 3.28 -22.15 -25.62
N THR A 63 3.00 -22.64 -24.41
CA THR A 63 3.33 -24.02 -24.02
C THR A 63 2.20 -25.00 -24.30
N GLY A 64 1.01 -24.56 -24.73
CA GLY A 64 -0.16 -25.40 -24.93
C GLY A 64 -0.72 -25.99 -23.61
N ALA A 65 -0.28 -25.49 -22.47
CA ALA A 65 -0.88 -25.83 -21.18
C ALA A 65 -2.30 -25.24 -21.10
N ASP A 66 -3.23 -25.98 -20.51
CA ASP A 66 -4.59 -25.52 -20.28
C ASP A 66 -4.56 -24.12 -19.64
N ASN A 67 -5.34 -23.20 -20.18
CA ASN A 67 -5.55 -21.85 -19.68
C ASN A 67 -6.26 -21.86 -18.32
N THR A 68 -5.75 -22.59 -17.37
CA THR A 68 -6.30 -22.66 -16.01
C THR A 68 -5.76 -21.45 -15.25
N TYR A 69 -6.58 -20.43 -15.19
CA TYR A 69 -6.34 -19.31 -14.29
C TYR A 69 -6.23 -19.82 -12.85
N ILE A 70 -5.14 -19.45 -12.18
CA ILE A 70 -4.99 -19.84 -10.78
C ILE A 70 -5.86 -18.91 -9.95
N GLN A 71 -6.91 -19.48 -9.37
CA GLN A 71 -7.86 -18.76 -8.55
C GLN A 71 -7.37 -18.68 -7.11
N ASN A 72 -7.46 -17.49 -6.54
CA ASN A 72 -7.34 -17.30 -5.10
C ASN A 72 -8.70 -16.95 -4.50
N TYR A 73 -9.04 -17.62 -3.43
CA TYR A 73 -10.24 -17.38 -2.64
C TYR A 73 -9.86 -16.76 -1.30
N THR A 74 -10.52 -15.68 -0.94
CA THR A 74 -10.34 -15.00 0.34
C THR A 74 -11.64 -15.05 1.13
N PHE A 75 -11.59 -15.64 2.32
CA PHE A 75 -12.66 -15.62 3.32
C PHE A 75 -12.35 -14.50 4.30
N SER A 76 -13.23 -13.51 4.39
CA SER A 76 -13.02 -12.31 5.19
C SER A 76 -14.03 -12.24 6.32
N LEU A 77 -13.51 -12.05 7.53
CA LEU A 77 -14.26 -11.68 8.73
C LEU A 77 -13.78 -10.29 9.16
N ASN A 78 -14.70 -9.32 9.19
CA ASN A 78 -14.41 -7.97 9.63
C ASN A 78 -15.39 -7.57 10.73
N ASN A 79 -14.86 -7.31 11.91
CA ASN A 79 -15.63 -6.90 13.09
C ASN A 79 -15.31 -5.46 13.46
N ARG A 80 -16.34 -4.72 13.86
CA ARG A 80 -16.19 -3.38 14.37
C ARG A 80 -16.95 -3.22 15.69
N LEU A 81 -16.23 -2.75 16.70
CA LEU A 81 -16.79 -2.37 18.00
C LEU A 81 -16.40 -0.91 18.29
N GLY A 82 -17.33 0.01 18.06
CA GLY A 82 -17.06 1.43 18.18
C GLY A 82 -15.87 1.88 17.29
N LYS A 83 -14.80 2.31 17.91
CA LYS A 83 -13.56 2.78 17.24
C LYS A 83 -12.57 1.65 16.90
N LEU A 84 -12.78 0.47 17.46
CA LEU A 84 -11.91 -0.68 17.20
C LEU A 84 -12.44 -1.49 16.01
N GLN A 85 -11.56 -1.84 15.09
CA GLN A 85 -11.83 -2.74 13.97
C GLN A 85 -10.83 -3.89 13.99
N TRP A 86 -11.31 -5.09 13.80
CA TRP A 86 -10.48 -6.28 13.63
C TRP A 86 -10.92 -7.06 12.39
N MET A 87 -9.96 -7.36 11.54
CA MET A 87 -10.17 -8.16 10.32
C MET A 87 -9.32 -9.42 10.38
N LEU A 88 -9.89 -10.54 9.94
CA LEU A 88 -9.19 -11.80 9.71
C LEU A 88 -9.56 -12.31 8.32
N ASN A 89 -8.55 -12.60 7.51
CA ASN A 89 -8.74 -13.17 6.19
C ASN A 89 -8.01 -14.50 6.11
N GLY A 90 -8.71 -15.55 5.69
CA GLY A 90 -8.14 -16.82 5.29
C GLY A 90 -8.04 -16.87 3.77
N LEU A 91 -6.89 -17.27 3.23
CA LEU A 91 -6.63 -17.33 1.79
C LEU A 91 -6.36 -18.77 1.38
N TYR A 92 -6.91 -19.14 0.24
CA TYR A 92 -6.73 -20.46 -0.35
C TYR A 92 -6.65 -20.36 -1.87
N SER A 93 -5.64 -20.98 -2.43
CA SER A 93 -5.42 -21.11 -3.86
C SER A 93 -4.98 -22.51 -4.17
N GLN A 94 -5.92 -23.34 -4.61
CA GLN A 94 -5.59 -24.68 -5.08
C GLN A 94 -4.60 -24.58 -6.23
N ASP A 95 -3.61 -25.46 -6.24
CA ASP A 95 -2.64 -25.58 -7.33
C ASP A 95 -1.76 -24.35 -7.58
N ASN A 96 -1.72 -23.37 -6.68
CA ASN A 96 -0.83 -22.23 -6.84
C ASN A 96 0.64 -22.65 -6.97
N ASN A 97 1.05 -23.72 -6.29
CA ASN A 97 2.39 -24.29 -6.39
C ASN A 97 2.61 -25.19 -7.62
N LYS A 98 1.59 -25.41 -8.43
CA LYS A 98 1.67 -26.16 -9.68
C LYS A 98 1.80 -25.28 -10.91
N ARG A 99 2.06 -24.01 -10.75
CA ARG A 99 2.25 -23.09 -11.88
C ARG A 99 3.36 -23.60 -12.79
N ILE A 100 3.07 -23.65 -14.06
CA ILE A 100 4.10 -23.73 -15.08
C ILE A 100 4.58 -22.30 -15.30
N ASN A 101 5.78 -21.98 -14.91
CA ASN A 101 6.30 -20.66 -15.14
C ASN A 101 7.79 -20.68 -15.47
N ASP A 102 8.36 -19.49 -15.57
CA ASP A 102 9.71 -19.10 -15.90
C ASP A 102 10.81 -19.59 -14.92
N GLY A 103 10.52 -20.51 -14.02
CA GLY A 103 11.50 -21.10 -13.11
C GLY A 103 11.74 -20.33 -11.82
N LEU A 104 11.01 -19.26 -11.56
CA LEU A 104 11.14 -18.51 -10.30
C LEU A 104 10.08 -18.94 -9.28
N ALA A 105 10.49 -19.63 -8.23
CA ALA A 105 9.72 -19.90 -7.00
C ALA A 105 8.32 -20.49 -7.14
N SER A 106 7.86 -20.89 -8.34
CA SER A 106 6.48 -21.33 -8.56
C SER A 106 6.16 -22.65 -7.88
N ASP A 107 7.10 -23.60 -7.88
CA ASP A 107 6.99 -24.88 -7.19
C ASP A 107 6.95 -24.75 -5.66
N LYS A 108 7.39 -23.59 -5.14
CA LYS A 108 7.39 -23.26 -3.71
C LYS A 108 6.27 -22.32 -3.31
N ALA A 109 5.50 -21.78 -4.27
CA ALA A 109 4.42 -20.86 -3.99
C ALA A 109 3.38 -21.48 -3.04
N ALA A 110 2.95 -20.72 -2.04
CA ALA A 110 2.02 -21.19 -1.04
C ALA A 110 0.62 -21.37 -1.62
N SER A 111 -0.07 -22.43 -1.21
CA SER A 111 -1.48 -22.68 -1.59
C SER A 111 -2.48 -22.16 -0.56
N GLN A 112 -2.03 -21.72 0.60
CA GLN A 112 -2.89 -21.17 1.66
C GLN A 112 -2.16 -20.14 2.49
N GLY A 113 -2.93 -19.35 3.22
CA GLY A 113 -2.36 -18.35 4.12
C GLY A 113 -3.43 -17.62 4.89
N PHE A 114 -3.01 -16.70 5.74
CA PHE A 114 -3.91 -15.80 6.45
C PHE A 114 -3.27 -14.46 6.67
N ASN A 115 -4.10 -13.44 6.84
CA ASN A 115 -3.69 -12.18 7.40
C ASN A 115 -4.72 -11.62 8.37
N THR A 116 -4.30 -10.68 9.17
CA THR A 116 -5.15 -9.98 10.12
C THR A 116 -4.76 -8.51 10.20
N MET A 117 -5.73 -7.67 10.51
CA MET A 117 -5.54 -6.25 10.80
C MET A 117 -6.27 -5.91 12.10
N LEU A 118 -5.60 -5.21 13.00
CA LEU A 118 -6.20 -4.53 14.13
C LEU A 118 -6.07 -3.03 13.89
N ALA A 119 -7.18 -2.30 13.85
CA ALA A 119 -7.19 -0.88 13.59
C ALA A 119 -8.00 -0.11 14.62
N TRP A 120 -7.51 1.10 14.95
CA TRP A 120 -8.17 2.08 15.79
C TRP A 120 -8.55 3.31 14.96
N HIS A 121 -9.82 3.72 15.02
CA HIS A 121 -10.37 4.89 14.36
C HIS A 121 -10.71 5.95 15.40
N GLY A 122 -9.78 6.82 15.71
CA GLY A 122 -9.95 7.88 16.70
C GLY A 122 -10.67 9.11 16.12
N ASP A 123 -11.49 9.74 16.94
CA ASP A 123 -12.19 11.00 16.66
C ASP A 123 -11.47 12.23 17.24
N SER A 124 -10.19 12.08 17.53
CA SER A 124 -9.29 13.12 17.98
C SER A 124 -7.90 12.90 17.37
N PHE A 125 -7.12 13.95 17.25
CA PHE A 125 -5.73 13.88 16.84
C PHE A 125 -4.91 13.30 17.99
N TYR A 126 -4.73 11.98 18.00
CA TYR A 126 -3.97 11.21 19.01
C TYR A 126 -4.35 11.52 20.47
N GLY A 127 -5.62 11.90 20.73
CA GLY A 127 -6.06 12.32 22.06
C GLY A 127 -5.61 13.70 22.51
N LEU A 128 -4.84 14.42 21.67
CA LEU A 128 -4.20 15.70 22.04
C LEU A 128 -5.07 16.90 21.71
N ARG A 129 -5.89 16.83 20.65
CA ARG A 129 -6.71 17.94 20.16
C ARG A 129 -7.81 17.46 19.21
N PRO A 130 -8.78 18.32 18.83
CA PRO A 130 -9.79 17.97 17.83
C PRO A 130 -9.15 17.53 16.51
N GLY A 131 -9.75 16.53 15.87
CA GLY A 131 -9.24 15.98 14.62
C GLY A 131 -9.62 14.52 14.47
N SER A 132 -8.79 13.75 13.76
CA SER A 132 -8.97 12.31 13.59
C SER A 132 -7.64 11.59 13.64
N THR A 133 -7.69 10.31 13.94
CA THR A 133 -6.53 9.41 13.90
C THR A 133 -6.96 8.05 13.39
N LYS A 134 -6.12 7.44 12.56
CA LYS A 134 -6.27 6.06 12.17
C LYS A 134 -4.94 5.34 12.40
N THR A 135 -4.97 4.25 13.14
CA THR A 135 -3.78 3.45 13.44
C THR A 135 -4.11 1.99 13.19
N ALA A 136 -3.25 1.28 12.47
CA ALA A 136 -3.43 -0.12 12.17
C ALA A 136 -2.14 -0.91 12.32
N LEU A 137 -2.28 -2.13 12.83
CA LEU A 137 -1.25 -3.17 12.82
C LEU A 137 -1.77 -4.32 11.96
N LEU A 138 -0.97 -4.71 10.96
CA LEU A 138 -1.28 -5.79 10.04
C LEU A 138 -0.23 -6.88 10.18
N TYR A 139 -0.68 -8.13 10.11
CA TYR A 139 0.20 -9.28 10.10
C TYR A 139 -0.33 -10.33 9.12
N GLY A 140 0.58 -11.00 8.41
CA GLY A 140 0.20 -12.04 7.47
C GLY A 140 1.25 -13.12 7.30
N ARG A 141 0.81 -14.32 6.90
CA ARG A 141 1.66 -15.47 6.62
C ARG A 141 1.26 -16.16 5.31
N ALA A 142 2.28 -16.73 4.66
CA ALA A 142 2.17 -17.44 3.40
C ALA A 142 1.40 -16.59 2.37
N LEU A 143 0.33 -17.06 1.71
CA LEU A 143 -0.48 -16.24 0.81
C LEU A 143 -1.01 -14.94 1.44
N GLY A 144 -1.11 -14.87 2.75
CA GLY A 144 -1.52 -13.68 3.47
C GLY A 144 -0.39 -12.69 3.77
N ALA A 145 0.86 -12.98 3.41
CA ALA A 145 1.99 -12.10 3.66
C ALA A 145 1.96 -10.80 2.82
N GLU A 146 1.13 -10.72 1.76
CA GLU A 146 0.75 -9.44 1.16
C GLU A 146 -0.40 -8.83 1.99
N VAL A 147 -0.04 -8.13 3.05
CA VAL A 147 -0.99 -7.64 4.07
C VAL A 147 -1.84 -6.46 3.62
N ARG A 148 -1.38 -5.68 2.63
CA ARG A 148 -2.12 -4.55 2.09
C ARG A 148 -3.20 -4.99 1.10
N GLY A 149 -2.85 -5.89 0.19
CA GLY A 149 -3.73 -6.44 -0.82
C GLY A 149 -3.83 -7.97 -0.72
N PRO A 150 -4.50 -8.52 0.29
CA PRO A 150 -4.57 -9.95 0.47
C PRO A 150 -5.03 -10.69 -0.79
N GLY A 151 -4.29 -11.73 -1.15
CA GLY A 151 -4.57 -12.52 -2.35
C GLY A 151 -4.16 -11.89 -3.68
N SER A 152 -3.37 -10.82 -3.65
CA SER A 152 -2.87 -10.17 -4.85
C SER A 152 -1.51 -10.71 -5.33
N ASP A 153 -0.78 -11.41 -4.47
CA ASP A 153 0.57 -11.90 -4.74
C ASP A 153 0.61 -13.42 -4.65
N GLY A 154 0.68 -14.07 -5.78
CA GLY A 154 0.71 -15.54 -5.88
C GLY A 154 2.10 -16.15 -5.78
N TYR A 155 3.16 -15.37 -5.72
CA TYR A 155 4.54 -15.88 -5.62
C TYR A 155 5.02 -16.08 -4.19
N LEU A 156 4.23 -15.66 -3.21
CA LEU A 156 4.55 -15.85 -1.79
C LEU A 156 4.76 -17.32 -1.45
N ILE A 157 5.83 -17.65 -0.73
CA ILE A 157 6.12 -19.02 -0.29
C ILE A 157 5.58 -19.31 1.12
N SER A 158 5.49 -20.58 1.48
CA SER A 158 4.88 -20.99 2.76
C SER A 158 5.52 -20.38 4.02
N PRO A 159 6.86 -20.17 4.12
CA PRO A 159 7.47 -19.50 5.28
C PRO A 159 7.27 -17.99 5.29
N ALA A 160 6.75 -17.38 4.22
CA ALA A 160 6.57 -15.93 4.12
C ALA A 160 5.81 -15.34 5.30
N TRP A 161 6.28 -14.22 5.81
CA TRP A 161 5.54 -13.41 6.78
C TRP A 161 5.79 -11.92 6.59
N THR A 162 4.83 -11.13 6.99
CA THR A 162 4.89 -9.66 6.98
C THR A 162 4.21 -9.12 8.23
N ILE A 163 4.84 -8.15 8.85
CA ILE A 163 4.22 -7.26 9.82
C ILE A 163 4.29 -5.82 9.31
N LYS A 164 3.19 -5.09 9.40
CA LYS A 164 3.09 -3.71 8.95
C LYS A 164 2.36 -2.87 9.99
N PHE A 165 2.94 -1.72 10.31
CA PHE A 165 2.33 -0.68 11.13
C PHE A 165 2.04 0.53 10.27
N ALA A 166 0.86 1.13 10.41
CA ALA A 166 0.49 2.36 9.73
C ALA A 166 -0.32 3.24 10.67
N THR A 167 0.02 4.51 10.75
CA THR A 167 -0.75 5.50 11.49
C THR A 167 -0.72 6.85 10.79
N TYR A 168 -1.86 7.52 10.75
CA TYR A 168 -1.93 8.92 10.39
C TYR A 168 -2.96 9.65 11.26
N GLY A 169 -2.75 10.94 11.42
CA GLY A 169 -3.70 11.82 12.08
C GLY A 169 -3.92 13.08 11.26
N MET A 170 -5.04 13.75 11.49
CA MET A 170 -5.37 15.03 10.87
C MET A 170 -5.92 15.99 11.91
N THR A 171 -5.42 17.23 11.92
CA THR A 171 -5.93 18.25 12.81
C THR A 171 -5.72 19.66 12.23
N ALA A 172 -6.61 20.59 12.57
CA ALA A 172 -6.37 22.00 12.37
C ALA A 172 -5.41 22.52 13.46
N LEU A 173 -4.35 23.21 13.06
CA LEU A 173 -3.45 23.93 13.96
C LEU A 173 -3.98 25.35 14.27
N THR A 174 -4.57 25.99 13.25
CA THR A 174 -5.29 27.27 13.31
C THR A 174 -6.50 27.19 12.37
N ASP A 175 -7.29 28.24 12.28
CA ASP A 175 -8.43 28.32 11.34
C ASP A 175 -8.02 28.18 9.87
N SER A 176 -6.78 28.51 9.54
CA SER A 176 -6.26 28.47 8.16
C SER A 176 -5.17 27.44 7.93
N LEU A 177 -4.76 26.69 8.94
CA LEU A 177 -3.62 25.77 8.85
C LEU A 177 -4.00 24.39 9.40
N SER A 178 -3.90 23.36 8.59
CA SER A 178 -4.11 21.97 8.96
C SER A 178 -2.86 21.13 8.73
N ILE A 179 -2.67 20.07 9.51
CA ILE A 179 -1.55 19.13 9.39
C ILE A 179 -2.04 17.69 9.41
N ALA A 180 -1.38 16.84 8.61
CA ALA A 180 -1.56 15.39 8.62
C ALA A 180 -0.19 14.67 8.57
N PRO A 181 0.36 14.26 9.71
CA PRO A 181 1.48 13.34 9.77
C PRO A 181 1.05 11.91 9.47
N LEU A 182 1.98 11.15 8.88
CA LEU A 182 1.84 9.72 8.59
C LEU A 182 3.14 8.99 8.96
N ILE A 183 3.00 7.81 9.55
CA ILE A 183 4.10 6.85 9.75
C ILE A 183 3.63 5.50 9.22
N VAL A 184 4.44 4.88 8.36
CA VAL A 184 4.24 3.51 7.89
C VAL A 184 5.56 2.77 8.02
N ALA A 185 5.52 1.57 8.56
CA ALA A 185 6.68 0.69 8.67
C ALA A 185 6.29 -0.75 8.34
N GLN A 186 7.17 -1.46 7.65
CA GLN A 186 6.95 -2.86 7.30
C GLN A 186 8.24 -3.65 7.45
N SER A 187 8.09 -4.86 7.95
CA SER A 187 9.12 -5.89 7.92
C SER A 187 8.53 -7.17 7.33
N SER A 188 9.22 -7.74 6.34
CA SER A 188 8.82 -8.98 5.69
C SER A 188 10.03 -9.88 5.53
N ASN A 189 9.80 -11.19 5.59
CA ASN A 189 10.86 -12.18 5.45
C ASN A 189 10.35 -13.40 4.69
N SER A 190 11.26 -14.04 3.95
CA SER A 190 11.00 -15.24 3.16
C SER A 190 9.77 -15.12 2.26
N ARG A 191 9.59 -13.94 1.60
CA ARG A 191 8.42 -13.71 0.76
C ARG A 191 8.43 -14.60 -0.48
N TYR A 192 9.54 -14.63 -1.19
CA TYR A 192 9.69 -15.27 -2.50
C TYR A 192 10.79 -16.32 -2.51
N ILE A 193 11.83 -16.09 -1.73
CA ILE A 193 12.99 -16.98 -1.55
C ILE A 193 13.27 -17.09 -0.06
N ASP A 194 13.74 -18.24 0.40
CA ASP A 194 14.09 -18.44 1.81
C ASP A 194 15.13 -17.39 2.27
N ALA A 195 14.82 -16.75 3.39
CA ALA A 195 15.63 -15.70 4.02
C ALA A 195 15.77 -14.40 3.19
N ASP A 196 14.98 -14.17 2.16
CA ASP A 196 14.84 -12.82 1.62
C ASP A 196 14.22 -11.88 2.68
N HIS A 197 14.52 -10.59 2.63
CA HIS A 197 13.89 -9.63 3.53
C HIS A 197 13.61 -8.29 2.85
N TYR A 198 12.54 -7.64 3.34
CA TYR A 198 12.07 -6.35 2.85
C TYR A 198 11.63 -5.50 4.03
N ASN A 199 12.54 -4.66 4.53
CA ASN A 199 12.28 -3.75 5.64
C ASN A 199 12.25 -2.33 5.13
N TRP A 200 11.25 -1.56 5.54
CA TRP A 200 11.18 -0.16 5.18
C TRP A 200 10.32 0.64 6.14
N VAL A 201 10.59 1.93 6.21
CA VAL A 201 9.82 2.91 6.97
C VAL A 201 9.60 4.16 6.13
N THR A 202 8.41 4.75 6.24
CA THR A 202 8.06 6.05 5.66
C THR A 202 7.56 6.96 6.79
N LEU A 203 8.14 8.13 6.86
CA LEU A 203 7.66 9.26 7.66
C LEU A 203 7.20 10.34 6.68
N ASN A 204 5.98 10.81 6.84
CA ASN A 204 5.40 11.85 5.97
C ASN A 204 4.66 12.88 6.82
N ALA A 205 4.71 14.12 6.40
CA ALA A 205 3.88 15.17 6.97
C ALA A 205 3.39 16.11 5.88
N ARG A 206 2.08 16.28 5.81
CA ARG A 206 1.42 17.21 4.91
C ARG A 206 0.85 18.37 5.70
N VAL A 207 1.05 19.57 5.20
CA VAL A 207 0.46 20.80 5.73
C VAL A 207 -0.40 21.44 4.65
N ILE A 208 -1.60 21.87 5.01
CA ILE A 208 -2.49 22.65 4.15
C ILE A 208 -2.64 24.05 4.76
N GLN A 209 -2.27 25.05 4.00
CA GLN A 209 -2.46 26.45 4.34
C GLN A 209 -3.57 27.05 3.47
N GLN A 210 -4.70 27.34 4.06
CA GLN A 210 -5.82 28.01 3.39
C GLN A 210 -5.45 29.46 3.08
N ILE A 211 -5.62 29.86 1.83
CA ILE A 211 -5.45 31.24 1.37
C ILE A 211 -6.82 31.90 1.21
N ASN A 212 -7.77 31.17 0.65
CA ASN A 212 -9.18 31.58 0.58
C ASN A 212 -10.10 30.35 0.55
N GLN A 213 -11.39 30.53 0.32
CA GLN A 213 -12.38 29.47 0.37
C GLN A 213 -12.08 28.30 -0.59
N ASN A 214 -11.49 28.57 -1.74
CA ASN A 214 -11.30 27.58 -2.81
C ASN A 214 -9.83 27.30 -3.13
N PHE A 215 -8.89 28.02 -2.49
CA PHE A 215 -7.47 27.92 -2.79
C PHE A 215 -6.64 27.75 -1.53
N ALA A 216 -5.77 26.77 -1.57
CA ALA A 216 -4.78 26.49 -0.53
C ALA A 216 -3.40 26.22 -1.13
N LEU A 217 -2.40 26.34 -0.29
CA LEU A 217 -1.04 25.86 -0.55
C LEU A 217 -0.84 24.58 0.27
N GLN A 218 -0.44 23.50 -0.38
CA GLN A 218 -0.07 22.26 0.28
C GLN A 218 1.44 22.10 0.24
N TYR A 219 1.98 21.64 1.36
CA TYR A 219 3.39 21.33 1.53
C TYR A 219 3.49 19.90 2.07
N GLU A 220 4.33 19.09 1.46
CA GLU A 220 4.56 17.74 1.95
C GLU A 220 6.05 17.47 2.07
N SER A 221 6.44 16.83 3.17
CA SER A 221 7.79 16.32 3.40
C SER A 221 7.71 14.84 3.69
N SER A 222 8.48 14.04 2.97
CA SER A 222 8.62 12.60 3.20
C SER A 222 10.07 12.22 3.39
N TYR A 223 10.29 11.32 4.34
CA TYR A 223 11.52 10.57 4.52
C TYR A 223 11.19 9.08 4.47
N GLN A 224 11.96 8.33 3.69
CA GLN A 224 11.84 6.88 3.62
C GLN A 224 13.20 6.26 3.80
N TYR A 225 13.23 5.11 4.45
CA TYR A 225 14.39 4.24 4.51
C TYR A 225 13.96 2.84 4.14
N MET A 226 14.76 2.17 3.32
CA MET A 226 14.56 0.75 3.05
C MET A 226 15.87 -0.02 3.18
N ASP A 227 15.71 -1.28 3.58
CA ASP A 227 16.74 -2.29 3.64
C ASP A 227 16.15 -3.60 3.12
N ILE A 228 16.56 -3.98 1.91
CA ILE A 228 16.02 -5.15 1.21
C ILE A 228 17.13 -6.06 0.72
N ASP A 229 16.92 -7.35 0.85
CA ASP A 229 17.72 -8.38 0.21
C ASP A 229 16.79 -9.42 -0.45
N PRO A 230 16.46 -9.27 -1.73
CA PRO A 230 15.57 -10.14 -2.47
C PRO A 230 16.20 -11.49 -2.85
N LYS A 231 17.46 -11.76 -2.52
CA LYS A 231 18.20 -12.98 -2.87
C LYS A 231 18.18 -13.31 -4.37
N GLY A 232 18.12 -12.27 -5.20
CA GLY A 232 18.09 -12.42 -6.66
C GLY A 232 16.71 -12.69 -7.26
N PHE A 233 15.64 -12.67 -6.46
CA PHE A 233 14.28 -12.82 -6.97
C PHE A 233 13.99 -11.75 -8.05
N ASN A 234 13.49 -12.17 -9.21
CA ASN A 234 13.26 -11.33 -10.41
C ASN A 234 14.51 -10.52 -10.86
N GLY A 235 15.72 -11.04 -10.60
CA GLY A 235 16.96 -10.35 -10.92
C GLY A 235 17.26 -9.14 -10.03
N ASN A 236 16.46 -8.91 -8.98
CA ASN A 236 16.66 -7.79 -8.08
C ASN A 236 17.87 -8.00 -7.17
N ARG A 237 18.59 -6.92 -6.90
CA ARG A 237 19.76 -6.92 -6.02
C ARG A 237 19.45 -6.37 -4.64
N PRO A 238 20.27 -6.69 -3.61
CA PRO A 238 20.18 -6.03 -2.32
C PRO A 238 20.33 -4.52 -2.46
N ALA A 239 19.55 -3.77 -1.70
CA ALA A 239 19.64 -2.32 -1.63
C ALA A 239 19.24 -1.80 -0.24
N SER A 240 20.02 -0.84 0.26
CA SER A 240 19.74 -0.17 1.53
C SER A 240 20.04 1.30 1.38
N GLY A 241 19.14 2.16 1.84
CA GLY A 241 19.34 3.60 1.74
C GLY A 241 18.10 4.42 2.04
N SER A 242 18.29 5.73 2.02
CA SER A 242 17.27 6.73 2.32
C SER A 242 16.78 7.44 1.07
N TYR A 243 15.51 7.85 1.11
CA TYR A 243 14.85 8.66 0.11
C TYR A 243 14.16 9.84 0.78
N TYR A 244 14.28 11.01 0.18
CA TYR A 244 13.68 12.27 0.62
C TYR A 244 12.83 12.87 -0.48
N LYS A 245 11.65 13.36 -0.11
CA LYS A 245 10.74 14.05 -1.02
C LYS A 245 10.21 15.32 -0.36
N LEU A 246 10.24 16.44 -1.09
CA LEU A 246 9.60 17.70 -0.71
C LEU A 246 8.68 18.11 -1.85
N THR A 247 7.40 18.31 -1.56
CA THR A 247 6.40 18.73 -2.56
C THR A 247 5.75 20.03 -2.12
N PHE A 248 5.66 20.96 -3.05
CA PHE A 248 4.84 22.17 -2.94
C PHE A 248 3.72 22.10 -3.98
N ALA A 249 2.46 22.30 -3.55
CA ALA A 249 1.31 22.11 -4.40
C ALA A 249 0.22 23.17 -4.18
N PRO A 250 0.18 24.24 -4.98
CA PRO A 250 -1.02 25.09 -5.12
C PRO A 250 -2.24 24.24 -5.50
N THR A 251 -3.30 24.35 -4.70
CA THR A 251 -4.44 23.43 -4.74
C THR A 251 -5.75 24.18 -4.79
N PHE A 252 -6.64 23.76 -5.68
CA PHE A 252 -7.99 24.28 -5.82
C PHE A 252 -9.01 23.20 -5.48
N LYS A 253 -10.00 23.56 -4.64
CA LYS A 253 -11.16 22.73 -4.29
C LYS A 253 -12.43 23.55 -4.39
N LEU A 254 -13.56 22.91 -4.64
CA LEU A 254 -14.86 23.61 -4.70
C LEU A 254 -15.32 24.04 -3.31
N GLN A 255 -15.03 23.23 -2.28
CA GLN A 255 -15.43 23.44 -0.89
C GLN A 255 -14.32 22.95 0.04
N ASN A 256 -14.35 23.41 1.28
CA ASN A 256 -13.59 22.89 2.41
C ASN A 256 -12.11 22.58 2.10
N VAL A 257 -11.40 23.57 1.61
CA VAL A 257 -10.04 23.42 1.06
C VAL A 257 -9.02 22.85 2.09
N THR A 258 -9.31 22.93 3.39
CA THR A 258 -8.49 22.39 4.47
C THR A 258 -8.76 20.91 4.77
N ASP A 259 -9.84 20.35 4.25
CA ASP A 259 -10.13 18.92 4.39
C ASP A 259 -9.24 18.12 3.44
N PHE A 260 -8.50 17.13 3.98
CA PHE A 260 -7.57 16.29 3.21
C PHE A 260 -8.27 15.35 2.23
N PHE A 261 -9.55 15.04 2.45
CA PHE A 261 -10.32 14.11 1.61
C PHE A 261 -11.36 14.78 0.71
N GLU A 262 -11.57 16.10 0.84
CA GLU A 262 -12.52 16.80 -0.01
C GLU A 262 -12.13 16.75 -1.49
N ARG A 263 -13.09 16.41 -2.34
CA ARG A 263 -12.93 16.33 -3.81
C ARG A 263 -14.15 16.96 -4.50
N PRO A 264 -14.03 17.46 -5.75
CA PRO A 264 -12.87 17.40 -6.65
C PRO A 264 -11.75 18.36 -6.22
N GLU A 265 -10.52 17.95 -6.54
CA GLU A 265 -9.31 18.71 -6.24
C GLU A 265 -8.44 18.81 -7.48
N ILE A 266 -7.95 20.01 -7.80
CA ILE A 266 -6.95 20.27 -8.84
C ILE A 266 -5.69 20.76 -8.16
N ARG A 267 -4.57 20.10 -8.39
CA ARG A 267 -3.25 20.50 -7.89
C ARG A 267 -2.28 20.76 -9.02
N PHE A 268 -1.51 21.81 -8.89
CA PHE A 268 -0.25 21.96 -9.60
C PHE A 268 0.85 21.68 -8.60
N PHE A 269 1.88 20.92 -8.96
CA PHE A 269 2.92 20.57 -7.99
C PHE A 269 4.33 20.74 -8.53
N ALA A 270 5.24 21.04 -7.62
CA ALA A 270 6.68 20.98 -7.79
C ALA A 270 7.22 20.03 -6.71
N THR A 271 7.87 18.94 -7.11
CA THR A 271 8.41 17.92 -6.20
C THR A 271 9.90 17.80 -6.41
N TRP A 272 10.67 18.00 -5.35
CA TRP A 272 12.07 17.69 -5.27
C TRP A 272 12.27 16.35 -4.57
N MET A 273 13.11 15.49 -5.15
CA MET A 273 13.45 14.18 -4.63
C MET A 273 14.96 13.99 -4.60
N ARG A 274 15.44 13.28 -3.58
CA ARG A 274 16.83 12.86 -3.44
C ARG A 274 16.87 11.50 -2.75
N TRP A 275 17.82 10.67 -3.14
CA TRP A 275 18.03 9.35 -2.54
C TRP A 275 19.49 8.95 -2.52
N ASP A 276 19.83 7.92 -1.75
CA ASP A 276 21.16 7.36 -1.69
C ASP A 276 21.47 6.56 -2.96
N ASN A 277 22.69 6.70 -3.50
CA ASN A 277 23.12 6.03 -4.74
C ASN A 277 22.96 4.50 -4.69
N ALA A 278 22.97 3.91 -3.50
CA ALA A 278 22.73 2.48 -3.30
C ALA A 278 21.35 2.02 -3.77
N LEU A 279 20.38 2.96 -3.92
CA LEU A 279 19.03 2.67 -4.42
C LEU A 279 18.93 2.70 -5.94
N ASP A 280 19.95 3.20 -6.68
CA ASP A 280 19.91 3.29 -8.13
C ASP A 280 19.84 1.89 -8.77
N GLY A 281 18.77 1.63 -9.55
CA GLY A 281 18.64 0.40 -10.34
C GLY A 281 18.70 -0.89 -9.53
N TYR A 282 18.13 -0.93 -8.31
CA TYR A 282 18.05 -2.17 -7.53
C TYR A 282 17.06 -3.19 -8.12
N SER A 283 16.15 -2.75 -8.96
CA SER A 283 15.16 -3.55 -9.67
C SER A 283 15.07 -3.10 -11.13
N SER A 284 14.83 -4.02 -12.04
CA SER A 284 14.63 -3.73 -13.47
C SER A 284 13.42 -2.83 -13.77
N THR A 285 12.47 -2.79 -12.84
CA THR A 285 11.25 -1.94 -12.93
C THR A 285 11.36 -0.65 -12.12
N ASP A 286 12.52 -0.37 -11.55
CA ASP A 286 12.76 0.82 -10.74
C ASP A 286 13.13 2.03 -11.59
N THR A 287 12.59 3.20 -11.23
CA THR A 287 12.93 4.48 -11.85
C THR A 287 14.21 5.09 -11.31
N PHE A 288 14.69 4.68 -10.13
CA PHE A 288 15.89 5.25 -9.52
C PHE A 288 17.14 4.93 -10.35
N GLY A 289 17.86 5.95 -10.75
CA GLY A 289 19.03 5.84 -11.60
C GLY A 289 18.73 5.74 -13.11
N SER A 290 17.46 5.71 -13.53
CA SER A 290 17.07 5.75 -14.93
C SER A 290 17.21 7.16 -15.51
N ALA A 291 17.07 7.30 -16.85
CA ALA A 291 17.20 8.59 -17.52
C ALA A 291 16.24 9.64 -16.94
N GLY A 292 16.77 10.79 -16.53
CA GLY A 292 16.01 11.86 -15.89
C GLY A 292 15.84 11.74 -14.37
N TYR A 293 16.33 10.64 -13.76
CA TYR A 293 16.24 10.39 -12.32
C TYR A 293 17.63 10.21 -11.72
N HIS A 294 18.09 11.16 -10.94
CA HIS A 294 19.44 11.16 -10.37
C HIS A 294 19.42 11.24 -8.86
N SER A 295 20.21 10.42 -8.19
CA SER A 295 20.35 10.38 -6.74
C SER A 295 20.78 11.72 -6.12
N ALA A 296 21.52 12.55 -6.86
CA ALA A 296 21.94 13.89 -6.41
C ALA A 296 20.78 14.88 -6.21
N GLY A 297 19.61 14.56 -6.74
CA GLY A 297 18.40 15.35 -6.66
C GLY A 297 17.74 15.53 -8.02
N THR A 298 16.42 15.37 -8.04
CA THR A 298 15.59 15.52 -9.24
C THR A 298 14.40 16.39 -8.90
N LEU A 299 14.03 17.31 -9.79
CA LEU A 299 12.88 18.20 -9.63
C LEU A 299 11.83 17.87 -10.71
N PHE A 300 10.60 17.66 -10.27
CA PHE A 300 9.44 17.41 -11.12
C PHE A 300 8.39 18.49 -10.98
N PHE A 301 7.67 18.73 -12.07
CA PHE A 301 6.49 19.59 -12.11
C PHE A 301 5.35 18.84 -12.76
N GLY A 302 4.14 19.04 -12.27
CA GLY A 302 2.96 18.41 -12.82
C GLY A 302 1.66 19.06 -12.43
N ALA A 303 0.57 18.53 -12.98
CA ALA A 303 -0.78 18.87 -12.60
C ALA A 303 -1.57 17.56 -12.40
N GLN A 304 -2.42 17.54 -11.38
CA GLN A 304 -3.27 16.40 -11.06
C GLN A 304 -4.69 16.86 -10.78
N LEU A 305 -5.65 16.10 -11.31
CA LEU A 305 -7.08 16.19 -10.98
C LEU A 305 -7.48 14.92 -10.23
N GLU A 306 -8.06 15.10 -9.06
CA GLU A 306 -8.65 14.00 -8.29
C GLU A 306 -10.14 14.24 -8.11
N THR A 307 -10.93 13.18 -8.29
CA THR A 307 -12.39 13.20 -8.11
C THR A 307 -12.87 11.83 -7.64
N TRP A 308 -13.95 11.83 -6.84
CA TRP A 308 -14.66 10.62 -6.44
C TRP A 308 -15.97 10.52 -7.23
N PHE A 309 -16.34 9.30 -7.61
CA PHE A 309 -17.61 8.99 -8.25
C PHE A 309 -18.39 7.98 -7.40
#